data_e86d7c168a8525adfdbc108fc85c7faf
#
_entry.id   e86d7c168a8525adfdbc108fc85c7faf
#
_cell.length_a   1.000
_cell.length_b   1.000
_cell.length_c   1.000
_cell.angle_alpha   90.00
_cell.angle_beta   90.00
_cell.angle_gamma   90.00
#
_symmetry.space_group_name_H-M   'P 1'
#
loop_
_entity.id
_entity.type
_entity.pdbx_description
1 polymer ?
#
loop_
_entity_poly.entity_id
_entity_poly.type
_entity_poly.pdbx_seq_one_letter_code
_entity_poly.pdbx_strand_id
1 'polypeptide(L)'
;MVFLKLYIRPTKITELEKLHTISVQTFKETFEAKNTEYDMAVYLKYKLSKKQLNVEFSDRNTSFYFAYCDEVLVGYLKLNFKDAQKESILKGKAFEIERIYILKVYQGRGLGTQLFNKAMEIGKGKGYKLLWLGVWEFNHKALKFYEKKGLKAFGSHIFQLGKDNQTDILMQLRF
;
A
#
# COMPACT_ATOMS: atom_id res chain seq x y z
N MET A 1 24.05 9.03 -14.19
CA MET A 1 22.89 8.24 -13.67
C MET A 1 21.70 9.18 -13.59
N VAL A 2 20.67 8.98 -14.42
CA VAL A 2 19.45 9.81 -14.37
C VAL A 2 18.65 9.37 -13.15
N PHE A 3 18.50 10.25 -12.17
CA PHE A 3 17.62 9.98 -11.02
C PHE A 3 16.18 10.20 -11.47
N LEU A 4 15.42 9.11 -11.57
CA LEU A 4 13.99 9.20 -11.81
C LEU A 4 13.31 9.87 -10.61
N LYS A 5 12.46 10.84 -10.87
CA LYS A 5 11.69 11.56 -9.84
C LYS A 5 10.22 11.27 -9.99
N LEU A 6 9.54 10.96 -8.87
CA LEU A 6 8.10 10.81 -8.86
C LEU A 6 7.40 12.17 -8.73
N TYR A 7 6.36 12.35 -9.52
CA TYR A 7 5.30 13.30 -9.25
C TYR A 7 4.15 12.56 -8.55
N ILE A 8 3.90 12.88 -7.29
CA ILE A 8 2.91 12.20 -6.45
C ILE A 8 1.79 13.19 -6.13
N ARG A 9 0.55 12.82 -6.46
CA ARG A 9 -0.63 13.66 -6.24
C ARG A 9 -1.82 12.86 -5.72
N PRO A 10 -2.79 13.51 -5.05
CA PRO A 10 -4.06 12.87 -4.71
C PRO A 10 -4.76 12.32 -5.95
N THR A 11 -5.37 11.15 -5.81
CA THR A 11 -6.24 10.55 -6.83
C THR A 11 -7.63 11.21 -6.76
N LYS A 12 -8.29 11.39 -7.90
CA LYS A 12 -9.66 11.88 -7.99
C LYS A 12 -10.62 10.71 -8.17
N ILE A 13 -11.86 10.84 -7.68
CA ILE A 13 -12.88 9.78 -7.85
C ILE A 13 -13.18 9.49 -9.33
N THR A 14 -13.06 10.49 -10.18
CA THR A 14 -13.20 10.33 -11.65
C THR A 14 -12.11 9.47 -12.27
N GLU A 15 -11.06 9.14 -11.53
CA GLU A 15 -9.93 8.30 -11.97
C GLU A 15 -10.01 6.86 -11.42
N LEU A 16 -11.18 6.43 -10.93
CA LEU A 16 -11.39 5.10 -10.35
C LEU A 16 -10.97 3.97 -11.29
N GLU A 17 -11.16 4.13 -12.60
CA GLU A 17 -10.72 3.17 -13.60
C GLU A 17 -9.21 2.99 -13.62
N LYS A 18 -8.46 4.09 -13.59
CA LYS A 18 -7.00 4.06 -13.51
C LYS A 18 -6.52 3.46 -12.19
N LEU A 19 -7.19 3.79 -11.07
CA LEU A 19 -6.88 3.23 -9.76
C LEU A 19 -7.09 1.71 -9.76
N HIS A 20 -8.20 1.23 -10.31
CA HIS A 20 -8.47 -0.19 -10.45
C HIS A 20 -7.39 -0.89 -11.27
N THR A 21 -7.06 -0.37 -12.46
CA THR A 21 -6.08 -0.96 -13.35
C THR A 21 -4.70 -1.09 -12.68
N ILE A 22 -4.17 -0.02 -12.08
CA ILE A 22 -2.86 -0.05 -11.42
C ILE A 22 -2.87 -0.95 -10.17
N SER A 23 -3.98 -0.98 -9.43
CA SER A 23 -4.13 -1.83 -8.24
C SER A 23 -4.10 -3.31 -8.60
N VAL A 24 -4.85 -3.72 -9.62
CA VAL A 24 -4.87 -5.11 -10.10
C VAL A 24 -3.51 -5.52 -10.64
N GLN A 25 -2.90 -4.69 -11.48
CA GLN A 25 -1.60 -4.99 -12.08
C GLN A 25 -0.51 -5.17 -11.02
N THR A 26 -0.36 -4.22 -10.12
CA THR A 26 0.69 -4.27 -9.09
C THR A 26 0.47 -5.40 -8.08
N PHE A 27 -0.79 -5.72 -7.78
CA PHE A 27 -1.13 -6.85 -6.91
C PHE A 27 -0.73 -8.18 -7.57
N LYS A 28 -1.09 -8.38 -8.84
CA LYS A 28 -0.68 -9.56 -9.62
C LYS A 28 0.84 -9.69 -9.67
N GLU A 29 1.56 -8.62 -10.05
CA GLU A 29 3.02 -8.61 -10.11
C GLU A 29 3.70 -9.00 -8.80
N THR A 30 3.01 -8.75 -7.66
CA THR A 30 3.55 -9.03 -6.32
C THR A 30 3.25 -10.45 -5.85
N PHE A 31 2.03 -10.95 -6.10
CA PHE A 31 1.50 -12.13 -5.41
C PHE A 31 1.26 -13.34 -6.33
N GLU A 32 1.06 -13.16 -7.64
CA GLU A 32 0.61 -14.22 -8.55
C GLU A 32 1.56 -15.42 -8.59
N ALA A 33 2.86 -15.19 -8.55
CA ALA A 33 3.87 -16.26 -8.64
C ALA A 33 3.87 -17.24 -7.44
N LYS A 34 3.22 -16.88 -6.33
CA LYS A 34 3.24 -17.67 -5.09
C LYS A 34 1.83 -18.02 -4.59
N ASN A 35 0.81 -17.74 -5.37
CA ASN A 35 -0.58 -17.98 -4.99
C ASN A 35 -1.32 -18.70 -6.11
N THR A 36 -2.40 -19.42 -5.76
CA THR A 36 -3.21 -20.11 -6.76
C THR A 36 -3.99 -19.12 -7.61
N GLU A 37 -4.26 -19.47 -8.86
CA GLU A 37 -5.08 -18.68 -9.76
C GLU A 37 -6.48 -18.44 -9.17
N TYR A 38 -7.05 -19.43 -8.51
CA TYR A 38 -8.36 -19.33 -7.86
C TYR A 38 -8.35 -18.28 -6.74
N ASP A 39 -7.38 -18.32 -5.82
CA ASP A 39 -7.32 -17.40 -4.69
C ASP A 39 -7.05 -15.95 -5.17
N MET A 40 -6.20 -15.81 -6.18
CA MET A 40 -5.97 -14.53 -6.85
C MET A 40 -7.26 -13.97 -7.45
N ALA A 41 -8.00 -14.79 -8.20
CA ALA A 41 -9.25 -14.37 -8.82
C ALA A 41 -10.30 -13.93 -7.80
N VAL A 42 -10.45 -14.69 -6.70
CA VAL A 42 -11.36 -14.36 -5.59
C VAL A 42 -10.98 -13.02 -4.97
N TYR A 43 -9.70 -12.82 -4.64
CA TYR A 43 -9.23 -11.58 -4.03
C TYR A 43 -9.48 -10.36 -4.94
N LEU A 44 -9.11 -10.47 -6.22
CA LEU A 44 -9.30 -9.39 -7.19
C LEU A 44 -10.79 -9.03 -7.37
N LYS A 45 -11.66 -10.05 -7.43
CA LYS A 45 -13.12 -9.86 -7.58
C LYS A 45 -13.76 -9.14 -6.39
N TYR A 46 -13.34 -9.43 -5.16
CA TYR A 46 -14.02 -8.93 -3.96
C TYR A 46 -13.26 -7.80 -3.26
N LYS A 47 -11.93 -7.82 -3.24
CA LYS A 47 -11.10 -6.86 -2.49
C LYS A 47 -10.51 -5.72 -3.35
N LEU A 48 -10.36 -5.96 -4.65
CA LEU A 48 -9.84 -4.95 -5.60
C LEU A 48 -10.83 -4.63 -6.72
N SER A 49 -12.11 -5.02 -6.60
CA SER A 49 -13.14 -4.61 -7.57
C SER A 49 -13.33 -3.09 -7.58
N LYS A 50 -13.80 -2.54 -8.70
CA LYS A 50 -14.17 -1.11 -8.80
C LYS A 50 -15.17 -0.71 -7.73
N LYS A 51 -16.16 -1.59 -7.43
CA LYS A 51 -17.15 -1.37 -6.37
C LYS A 51 -16.47 -1.21 -5.01
N GLN A 52 -15.55 -2.11 -4.66
CA GLN A 52 -14.82 -2.06 -3.40
C GLN A 52 -13.92 -0.83 -3.32
N LEU A 53 -13.18 -0.51 -4.38
CA LEU A 53 -12.34 0.68 -4.45
C LEU A 53 -13.15 1.98 -4.32
N ASN A 54 -14.37 2.02 -4.88
CA ASN A 54 -15.28 3.16 -4.74
C ASN A 54 -15.74 3.33 -3.28
N VAL A 55 -16.05 2.24 -2.59
CA VAL A 55 -16.38 2.26 -1.14
C VAL A 55 -15.20 2.79 -0.33
N GLU A 56 -14.01 2.26 -0.56
CA GLU A 56 -12.79 2.72 0.12
C GLU A 56 -12.48 4.19 -0.18
N PHE A 57 -12.66 4.62 -1.42
CA PHE A 57 -12.45 6.01 -1.83
C PHE A 57 -13.44 6.98 -1.16
N SER A 58 -14.64 6.52 -0.87
CA SER A 58 -15.69 7.32 -0.22
C SER A 58 -15.49 7.48 1.28
N ASP A 59 -14.59 6.72 1.90
CA ASP A 59 -14.27 6.88 3.31
C ASP A 59 -13.37 8.11 3.51
N ARG A 60 -13.88 9.10 4.28
CA ARG A 60 -13.16 10.34 4.59
C ARG A 60 -11.83 10.15 5.32
N ASN A 61 -11.62 8.98 5.93
CA ASN A 61 -10.39 8.61 6.63
C ASN A 61 -9.43 7.79 5.75
N THR A 62 -9.77 7.57 4.48
CA THR A 62 -8.90 6.93 3.48
C THR A 62 -8.43 7.95 2.45
N SER A 63 -7.20 7.82 2.01
CA SER A 63 -6.64 8.69 0.96
C SER A 63 -5.83 7.87 -0.04
N PHE A 64 -6.06 8.13 -1.32
CA PHE A 64 -5.30 7.53 -2.41
C PHE A 64 -4.43 8.56 -3.12
N TYR A 65 -3.24 8.14 -3.53
CA TYR A 65 -2.29 8.97 -4.28
C TYR A 65 -1.75 8.19 -5.46
N PHE A 66 -1.67 8.83 -6.62
CA PHE A 66 -0.96 8.32 -7.78
C PHE A 66 0.50 8.76 -7.78
N ALA A 67 1.38 7.89 -8.25
CA ALA A 67 2.79 8.16 -8.47
C ALA A 67 3.10 8.05 -9.97
N TYR A 68 3.52 9.16 -10.56
CA TYR A 68 3.90 9.29 -11.96
C TYR A 68 5.42 9.44 -12.10
N CYS A 69 5.98 8.83 -13.12
CA CYS A 69 7.35 9.05 -13.58
C CYS A 69 7.27 9.41 -15.07
N ASP A 70 7.72 10.61 -15.43
CA ASP A 70 7.65 11.12 -16.80
C ASP A 70 6.24 10.93 -17.44
N GLU A 71 5.21 11.42 -16.74
CA GLU A 71 3.78 11.32 -17.12
C GLU A 71 3.19 9.90 -17.14
N VAL A 72 3.99 8.86 -16.95
CA VAL A 72 3.53 7.48 -16.85
C VAL A 72 3.11 7.18 -15.42
N LEU A 73 1.90 6.63 -15.23
CA LEU A 73 1.45 6.13 -13.93
C LEU A 73 2.22 4.85 -13.59
N VAL A 74 3.09 4.93 -12.59
CA VAL A 74 4.01 3.83 -12.21
C VAL A 74 3.73 3.21 -10.86
N GLY A 75 2.82 3.77 -10.09
CA GLY A 75 2.49 3.24 -8.77
C GLY A 75 1.40 4.03 -8.07
N TYR A 76 1.02 3.55 -6.89
CA TYR A 76 0.03 4.22 -6.06
C TYR A 76 0.24 3.94 -4.57
N LEU A 77 -0.40 4.76 -3.76
CA LEU A 77 -0.37 4.72 -2.31
C LEU A 77 -1.80 4.80 -1.77
N LYS A 78 -2.14 3.95 -0.79
CA LYS A 78 -3.35 4.04 0.02
C LYS A 78 -2.96 4.23 1.48
N LEU A 79 -3.47 5.29 2.08
CA LEU A 79 -3.31 5.62 3.49
C LEU A 79 -4.64 5.55 4.22
N ASN A 80 -4.64 4.96 5.40
CA ASN A 80 -5.79 4.95 6.30
C ASN A 80 -5.45 5.69 7.59
N PHE A 81 -6.43 6.46 8.03
CA PHE A 81 -6.39 7.25 9.25
C PHE A 81 -7.58 6.86 10.15
N LYS A 82 -7.46 7.11 11.45
CA LYS A 82 -8.56 6.91 12.41
C LYS A 82 -9.28 5.56 12.23
N ASP A 83 -10.59 5.60 11.99
CA ASP A 83 -11.45 4.41 11.93
C ASP A 83 -11.37 3.63 10.60
N ALA A 84 -10.70 4.15 9.58
CA ALA A 84 -10.41 3.40 8.37
C ALA A 84 -9.36 2.30 8.59
N GLN A 85 -8.57 2.38 9.67
CA GLN A 85 -7.58 1.37 10.05
C GLN A 85 -8.27 0.15 10.68
N LYS A 86 -7.80 -1.05 10.33
CA LYS A 86 -8.35 -2.30 10.86
C LYS A 86 -7.81 -2.65 12.24
N GLU A 87 -6.54 -2.31 12.54
CA GLU A 87 -5.91 -2.62 13.81
C GLU A 87 -6.37 -1.65 14.90
N SER A 88 -7.17 -2.15 15.84
CA SER A 88 -7.75 -1.36 16.93
C SER A 88 -6.71 -0.82 17.92
N ILE A 89 -5.62 -1.53 18.14
CA ILE A 89 -4.57 -1.22 19.13
C ILE A 89 -3.91 0.14 18.84
N LEU A 90 -3.83 0.53 17.58
CA LEU A 90 -3.14 1.74 17.14
C LEU A 90 -4.09 2.87 16.73
N LYS A 91 -5.41 2.68 16.83
CA LYS A 91 -6.41 3.70 16.46
C LYS A 91 -6.16 5.02 17.18
N GLY A 92 -6.16 6.11 16.42
CA GLY A 92 -5.96 7.46 16.94
C GLY A 92 -4.51 7.83 17.26
N LYS A 93 -3.59 6.87 17.33
CA LYS A 93 -2.16 7.09 17.62
C LYS A 93 -1.27 7.01 16.38
N ALA A 94 -1.68 6.22 15.41
CA ALA A 94 -0.94 5.92 14.20
C ALA A 94 -1.77 6.17 12.94
N PHE A 95 -1.11 6.22 11.79
CA PHE A 95 -1.71 6.03 10.49
C PHE A 95 -1.14 4.79 9.81
N GLU A 96 -1.90 4.24 8.88
CA GLU A 96 -1.55 3.02 8.15
C GLU A 96 -1.15 3.33 6.72
N ILE A 97 -0.07 2.70 6.24
CA ILE A 97 0.14 2.46 4.82
C ILE A 97 -0.48 1.10 4.48
N GLU A 98 -1.73 1.09 3.98
CA GLU A 98 -2.38 -0.17 3.60
C GLU A 98 -1.86 -0.69 2.27
N ARG A 99 -1.59 0.19 1.30
CA ARG A 99 -1.06 -0.19 -0.02
C ARG A 99 0.00 0.80 -0.47
N ILE A 100 1.14 0.29 -0.86
CA ILE A 100 2.24 1.05 -1.45
C ILE A 100 2.88 0.19 -2.53
N TYR A 101 2.65 0.52 -3.78
CA TYR A 101 3.09 -0.29 -4.90
C TYR A 101 3.73 0.55 -5.99
N ILE A 102 4.79 0.01 -6.57
CA ILE A 102 5.44 0.48 -7.80
C ILE A 102 5.46 -0.70 -8.78
N LEU A 103 5.09 -0.46 -10.02
CA LEU A 103 5.15 -1.44 -11.11
C LEU A 103 6.53 -2.11 -11.16
N LYS A 104 6.56 -3.41 -11.37
CA LYS A 104 7.77 -4.26 -11.31
C LYS A 104 8.91 -3.70 -12.16
N VAL A 105 8.61 -3.23 -13.36
CA VAL A 105 9.60 -2.67 -14.32
C VAL A 105 10.23 -1.36 -13.84
N TYR A 106 9.62 -0.67 -12.87
CA TYR A 106 10.12 0.56 -12.26
C TYR A 106 10.76 0.35 -10.89
N GLN A 107 10.73 -0.85 -10.33
CA GLN A 107 11.35 -1.16 -9.04
C GLN A 107 12.89 -1.15 -9.13
N GLY A 108 13.55 -1.03 -7.97
CA GLY A 108 15.01 -0.98 -7.90
C GLY A 108 15.64 0.38 -8.26
N ARG A 109 14.83 1.38 -8.60
CA ARG A 109 15.27 2.72 -9.03
C ARG A 109 15.04 3.83 -7.97
N GLY A 110 14.85 3.44 -6.71
CA GLY A 110 14.61 4.39 -5.61
C GLY A 110 13.19 4.95 -5.51
N LEU A 111 12.28 4.61 -6.43
CA LEU A 111 10.92 5.15 -6.49
C LEU A 111 10.07 4.75 -5.29
N GLY A 112 10.21 3.51 -4.80
CA GLY A 112 9.53 3.07 -3.57
C GLY A 112 9.93 3.89 -2.35
N THR A 113 11.18 4.34 -2.27
CA THR A 113 11.65 5.25 -1.23
C THR A 113 10.97 6.62 -1.32
N GLN A 114 10.84 7.16 -2.53
CA GLN A 114 10.16 8.46 -2.71
C GLN A 114 8.68 8.36 -2.31
N LEU A 115 8.00 7.28 -2.68
CA LEU A 115 6.60 7.05 -2.34
C LEU A 115 6.40 6.86 -0.83
N PHE A 116 7.30 6.10 -0.17
CA PHE A 116 7.31 5.96 1.29
C PHE A 116 7.55 7.29 2.00
N ASN A 117 8.52 8.08 1.54
CA ASN A 117 8.80 9.40 2.11
C ASN A 117 7.60 10.34 1.98
N LYS A 118 6.85 10.25 0.87
CA LYS A 118 5.60 11.01 0.70
C LYS A 118 4.52 10.58 1.70
N ALA A 119 4.37 9.29 1.96
CA ALA A 119 3.47 8.80 2.99
C ALA A 119 3.82 9.36 4.37
N MET A 120 5.12 9.38 4.71
CA MET A 120 5.63 9.96 5.95
C MET A 120 5.36 11.46 6.06
N GLU A 121 5.59 12.21 4.98
CA GLU A 121 5.30 13.66 4.89
C GLU A 121 3.81 13.92 5.19
N ILE A 122 2.91 13.15 4.55
CA ILE A 122 1.46 13.28 4.73
C ILE A 122 1.06 12.96 6.18
N GLY A 123 1.56 11.87 6.74
CA GLY A 123 1.27 11.47 8.13
C GLY A 123 1.75 12.53 9.13
N LYS A 124 2.97 13.05 8.97
CA LYS A 124 3.50 14.14 9.79
C LYS A 124 2.69 15.42 9.65
N GLY A 125 2.33 15.80 8.43
CA GLY A 125 1.49 16.97 8.16
C GLY A 125 0.10 16.90 8.79
N LYS A 126 -0.41 15.69 9.05
CA LYS A 126 -1.66 15.44 9.79
C LYS A 126 -1.46 15.29 11.31
N GLY A 127 -0.24 15.46 11.81
CA GLY A 127 0.08 15.41 13.26
C GLY A 127 0.31 14.00 13.81
N TYR A 128 0.38 12.97 12.99
CA TYR A 128 0.73 11.62 13.45
C TYR A 128 2.22 11.51 13.76
N LYS A 129 2.55 10.65 14.73
CA LYS A 129 3.93 10.36 15.15
C LYS A 129 4.26 8.87 15.12
N LEU A 130 3.35 8.09 14.58
CA LEU A 130 3.49 6.65 14.45
C LEU A 130 2.88 6.21 13.12
N LEU A 131 3.66 5.46 12.35
CA LEU A 131 3.25 4.74 11.15
C LEU A 131 3.21 3.26 11.45
N TRP A 132 2.25 2.55 10.86
CA TRP A 132 2.28 1.09 10.80
C TRP A 132 1.84 0.57 9.43
N LEU A 133 2.18 -0.69 9.15
CA LEU A 133 1.77 -1.42 7.95
C LEU A 133 1.86 -2.93 8.19
N GLY A 134 1.14 -3.70 7.38
CA GLY A 134 1.25 -5.15 7.30
C GLY A 134 2.08 -5.55 6.08
N VAL A 135 2.91 -6.58 6.23
CA VAL A 135 3.71 -7.15 5.15
C VAL A 135 3.59 -8.66 5.19
N TRP A 136 3.22 -9.27 4.07
CA TRP A 136 3.22 -10.72 3.94
C TRP A 136 4.58 -11.32 4.31
N GLU A 137 4.57 -12.32 5.19
CA GLU A 137 5.81 -12.93 5.75
C GLU A 137 6.78 -13.45 4.67
N PHE A 138 6.28 -13.87 3.50
CA PHE A 138 7.11 -14.32 2.39
C PHE A 138 7.52 -13.21 1.41
N ASN A 139 7.12 -11.96 1.66
CA ASN A 139 7.60 -10.82 0.88
C ASN A 139 8.91 -10.25 1.48
N HIS A 140 9.96 -11.09 1.45
CA HIS A 140 11.27 -10.75 2.03
C HIS A 140 11.87 -9.46 1.48
N LYS A 141 11.56 -9.11 0.22
CA LYS A 141 12.02 -7.85 -0.38
C LYS A 141 11.39 -6.64 0.31
N ALA A 142 10.09 -6.68 0.57
CA ALA A 142 9.39 -5.62 1.28
C ALA A 142 9.80 -5.55 2.75
N LEU A 143 9.92 -6.70 3.44
CA LEU A 143 10.38 -6.74 4.83
C LEU A 143 11.75 -6.05 4.98
N LYS A 144 12.74 -6.42 4.17
CA LYS A 144 14.07 -5.78 4.16
C LYS A 144 14.01 -4.30 3.82
N PHE A 145 13.10 -3.88 2.93
CA PHE A 145 12.91 -2.48 2.60
C PHE A 145 12.43 -1.68 3.82
N TYR A 146 11.42 -2.18 4.54
CA TYR A 146 10.87 -1.49 5.71
C TYR A 146 11.82 -1.52 6.91
N GLU A 147 12.55 -2.62 7.13
CA GLU A 147 13.61 -2.67 8.14
C GLU A 147 14.68 -1.59 7.89
N LYS A 148 15.13 -1.42 6.64
CA LYS A 148 16.05 -0.34 6.26
C LYS A 148 15.48 1.06 6.47
N LYS A 149 14.15 1.22 6.49
CA LYS A 149 13.46 2.48 6.83
C LYS A 149 13.31 2.68 8.33
N GLY A 150 13.75 1.73 9.15
CA GLY A 150 13.69 1.79 10.61
C GLY A 150 12.40 1.23 11.20
N LEU A 151 11.52 0.60 10.40
CA LEU A 151 10.35 -0.07 10.93
C LEU A 151 10.77 -1.32 11.71
N LYS A 152 10.02 -1.60 12.80
CA LYS A 152 10.20 -2.79 13.64
C LYS A 152 8.91 -3.58 13.70
N ALA A 153 9.03 -4.90 13.66
CA ALA A 153 7.89 -5.79 13.86
C ALA A 153 7.33 -5.61 15.29
N PHE A 154 6.01 -5.61 15.43
CA PHE A 154 5.32 -5.52 16.72
C PHE A 154 4.18 -6.53 16.87
N GLY A 155 3.86 -7.31 15.84
CA GLY A 155 2.81 -8.32 15.86
C GLY A 155 2.62 -8.96 14.49
N SER A 156 1.52 -9.66 14.36
CA SER A 156 1.07 -10.24 13.10
C SER A 156 -0.45 -10.31 13.07
N HIS A 157 -1.02 -10.42 11.88
CA HIS A 157 -2.43 -10.76 11.69
C HIS A 157 -2.61 -11.70 10.51
N ILE A 158 -3.80 -12.34 10.44
CA ILE A 158 -4.16 -13.15 9.28
C ILE A 158 -4.66 -12.25 8.15
N PHE A 159 -4.04 -12.41 7.00
CA PHE A 159 -4.47 -11.84 5.74
C PHE A 159 -5.10 -12.92 4.89
N GLN A 160 -6.39 -12.79 4.58
CA GLN A 160 -7.09 -13.78 3.78
C GLN A 160 -6.99 -13.45 2.28
N LEU A 161 -6.32 -14.32 1.53
CA LEU A 161 -6.23 -14.28 0.08
C LEU A 161 -7.04 -15.44 -0.50
N GLY A 162 -8.26 -15.16 -0.96
CA GLY A 162 -9.18 -16.23 -1.37
C GLY A 162 -9.53 -17.15 -0.20
N LYS A 163 -9.16 -18.42 -0.30
CA LYS A 163 -9.30 -19.43 0.78
C LYS A 163 -8.03 -19.57 1.61
N ASP A 164 -6.92 -19.01 1.18
CA ASP A 164 -5.63 -19.10 1.86
C ASP A 164 -5.51 -18.05 2.98
N ASN A 165 -5.21 -18.52 4.18
CA ASN A 165 -4.94 -17.69 5.34
C ASN A 165 -3.44 -17.47 5.44
N GLN A 166 -2.99 -16.30 5.03
CA GLN A 166 -1.59 -15.89 5.06
C GLN A 166 -1.31 -15.06 6.32
N THR A 167 -0.05 -14.98 6.70
CA THR A 167 0.38 -14.15 7.82
C THR A 167 1.02 -12.87 7.31
N ASP A 168 0.50 -11.72 7.73
CA ASP A 168 1.19 -10.45 7.59
C ASP A 168 1.92 -10.12 8.89
N ILE A 169 3.18 -9.75 8.77
CA ILE A 169 3.97 -9.18 9.84
C ILE A 169 3.60 -7.70 9.98
N LEU A 170 3.16 -7.31 11.16
CA LEU A 170 2.83 -5.92 11.46
C LEU A 170 4.12 -5.18 11.85
N MET A 171 4.43 -4.12 11.13
CA MET A 171 5.61 -3.31 11.36
C MET A 171 5.23 -1.86 11.66
N GLN A 172 5.98 -1.20 12.53
CA GLN A 172 5.73 0.18 12.94
C GLN A 172 7.01 1.02 12.97
N LEU A 173 6.85 2.33 12.81
CA LEU A 173 7.88 3.35 12.94
C LEU A 173 7.35 4.53 13.73
N ARG A 174 8.01 4.85 14.83
CA ARG A 174 7.80 6.10 15.57
C ARG A 174 8.77 7.17 15.05
N PHE A 175 8.32 8.42 14.88
CA PHE A 175 9.12 9.50 14.29
C PHE A 175 8.77 10.89 14.87
#